data_605d66f2401053a4d9aa5dba2abbb8d2
#
_entry.id   605d66f2401053a4d9aa5dba2abbb8d2
#
_cell.length_a   1.000
_cell.length_b   1.000
_cell.length_c   1.000
_cell.angle_alpha   90.00
_cell.angle_beta   90.00
_cell.angle_gamma   90.00
#
_symmetry.space_group_name_H-M   'P 1'
#
loop_
_entity.id
_entity.type
_entity.pdbx_description
1 polymer ?
#
loop_
_entity_poly.entity_id
_entity_poly.type
_entity_poly.pdbx_seq_one_letter_code
_entity_poly.pdbx_strand_id
1 'polypeptide(L)' 'MAIIVNLDVELAKRKMSVSDLAAAVGITVANLSVLKNSRANAVRFSTLDATSRVLGCQPGDILAHVSDSSDSIDPA' A
#
# COMPACT_ATOMS: atom_id res chain seq x y z
N MET A 1 -6.15 -16.06 -0.69
CA MET A 1 -5.27 -15.26 0.17
C MET A 1 -5.06 -13.91 -0.47
N ALA A 2 -5.31 -12.88 0.25
CA ALA A 2 -4.93 -11.61 -0.32
C ALA A 2 -4.67 -10.56 0.74
N ILE A 3 -3.49 -10.04 0.68
CA ILE A 3 -3.16 -8.75 1.27
C ILE A 3 -3.31 -7.76 0.14
N ILE A 4 -4.17 -6.78 0.32
CA ILE A 4 -4.35 -5.73 -0.68
C ILE A 4 -3.74 -4.44 -0.18
N VAL A 5 -3.34 -3.61 -1.13
CA VAL A 5 -2.76 -2.31 -0.84
C VAL A 5 -3.77 -1.25 -1.26
N ASN A 6 -4.27 -0.51 -0.29
CA ASN A 6 -5.28 0.53 -0.51
C ASN A 6 -4.65 1.91 -0.72
N LEU A 7 -3.49 1.92 -1.35
CA LEU A 7 -2.73 3.16 -1.51
C LEU A 7 -3.45 4.16 -2.39
N ASP A 8 -4.08 3.69 -3.46
CA ASP A 8 -4.82 4.57 -4.37
C ASP A 8 -6.02 5.23 -3.67
N VAL A 9 -6.65 4.52 -2.74
CA VAL A 9 -7.74 5.09 -1.95
C VAL A 9 -7.23 6.23 -1.08
N GLU A 10 -6.09 6.01 -0.41
CA GLU A 10 -5.49 7.04 0.44
C GLU A 10 -5.01 8.24 -0.37
N LEU A 11 -4.47 7.99 -1.55
CA LEU A 11 -4.06 9.07 -2.45
C LEU A 11 -5.28 9.88 -2.91
N ALA A 12 -6.37 9.21 -3.27
CA ALA A 12 -7.57 9.87 -3.71
C ALA A 12 -8.18 10.75 -2.62
N LYS A 13 -8.17 10.27 -1.38
CA LYS A 13 -8.66 11.05 -0.24
C LYS A 13 -7.90 12.36 -0.08
N ARG A 14 -6.63 12.37 -0.46
CA ARG A 14 -5.74 13.52 -0.29
C ARG A 14 -5.53 14.28 -1.57
N LYS A 15 -6.15 13.84 -2.66
CA LYS A 15 -5.98 14.43 -4.00
C LYS A 15 -4.50 14.51 -4.37
N MET A 16 -3.76 13.46 -4.05
CA MET A 16 -2.33 13.37 -4.28
C MET A 16 -2.07 12.37 -5.40
N SER A 17 -1.12 12.70 -6.27
CA SER A 17 -0.76 11.81 -7.35
C SER A 17 0.29 10.80 -6.89
N VAL A 18 0.44 9.72 -7.67
CA VAL A 18 1.49 8.73 -7.43
C VAL A 18 2.87 9.40 -7.52
N SER A 19 3.04 10.31 -8.47
CA SER A 19 4.31 11.03 -8.62
C SER A 19 4.64 11.87 -7.40
N ASP A 20 3.65 12.53 -6.84
CA ASP A 20 3.85 13.34 -5.64
C ASP A 20 4.28 12.48 -4.46
N LEU A 21 3.63 11.33 -4.30
CA LEU A 21 3.97 10.44 -3.20
C LEU A 21 5.37 9.83 -3.41
N ALA A 22 5.68 9.42 -4.61
CA ALA A 22 7.00 8.84 -4.91
C ALA A 22 8.10 9.83 -4.59
N ALA A 23 7.93 11.08 -4.97
CA ALA A 23 8.91 12.13 -4.67
C ALA A 23 9.05 12.34 -3.16
N ALA A 24 7.94 12.36 -2.45
CA ALA A 24 7.95 12.59 -1.00
C ALA A 24 8.57 11.42 -0.24
N VAL A 25 8.36 10.20 -0.70
CA VAL A 25 8.90 9.00 -0.07
C VAL A 25 10.35 8.76 -0.49
N GLY A 26 10.73 9.23 -1.66
CA GLY A 26 12.09 9.07 -2.15
C GLY A 26 12.30 7.79 -2.93
N ILE A 27 11.27 7.29 -3.59
CA ILE A 27 11.35 6.12 -4.47
C ILE A 27 10.89 6.49 -5.86
N THR A 28 11.08 5.58 -6.81
CA THR A 28 10.64 5.82 -8.18
C THR A 28 9.14 5.60 -8.31
N VAL A 29 8.56 6.26 -9.30
CA VAL A 29 7.14 6.06 -9.63
C VAL A 29 6.88 4.60 -10.00
N ALA A 30 7.82 3.97 -10.70
CA ALA A 30 7.69 2.57 -11.08
C ALA A 30 7.58 1.67 -9.85
N ASN A 31 8.44 1.87 -8.86
CA ASN A 31 8.41 1.08 -7.63
C ASN A 31 7.11 1.30 -6.86
N LEU A 32 6.67 2.54 -6.78
CA LEU A 32 5.43 2.85 -6.09
C LEU A 32 4.22 2.26 -6.83
N SER A 33 4.24 2.25 -8.14
CA SER A 33 3.17 1.66 -8.95
C SER A 33 3.06 0.15 -8.72
N VAL A 34 4.19 -0.53 -8.57
CA VAL A 34 4.18 -1.96 -8.25
C VAL A 34 3.47 -2.19 -6.92
N LEU A 35 3.78 -1.37 -5.92
CA LEU A 35 3.13 -1.46 -4.62
C LEU A 35 1.65 -1.12 -4.71
N LYS A 36 1.31 -0.02 -5.39
CA LYS A 36 -0.07 0.44 -5.55
C LYS A 36 -0.95 -0.61 -6.19
N ASN A 37 -0.42 -1.34 -7.17
CA ASN A 37 -1.17 -2.36 -7.90
C ASN A 37 -1.18 -3.71 -7.20
N SER A 38 -0.69 -3.77 -5.97
CA SER A 38 -0.67 -4.99 -5.16
C SER A 38 0.14 -6.12 -5.81
N ARG A 39 1.13 -5.76 -6.60
CA ARG A 39 2.01 -6.73 -7.26
C ARG A 39 3.27 -7.02 -6.49
N ALA A 40 3.51 -6.26 -5.45
CA ALA A 40 4.71 -6.46 -4.64
C ALA A 40 4.54 -7.72 -3.81
N ASN A 41 5.56 -8.56 -3.80
CA ASN A 41 5.60 -9.73 -2.93
C ASN A 41 6.04 -9.37 -1.52
N ALA A 42 6.63 -8.19 -1.37
CA ALA A 42 7.11 -7.71 -0.08
C ALA A 42 7.17 -6.20 -0.12
N VAL A 43 7.06 -5.59 1.05
CA VAL A 43 7.26 -4.17 1.22
C VAL A 43 8.21 -3.97 2.39
N ARG A 44 9.14 -3.05 2.24
CA ARG A 44 10.07 -2.74 3.32
C ARG A 44 9.35 -1.90 4.38
N PHE A 45 9.64 -2.17 5.64
CA PHE A 45 9.09 -1.36 6.70
C PHE A 45 9.49 0.11 6.58
N SER A 46 10.69 0.39 6.08
CA SER A 46 11.12 1.77 5.87
C SER A 46 10.24 2.49 4.86
N THR A 47 9.87 1.81 3.78
CA THR A 47 8.97 2.36 2.78
C THR A 47 7.57 2.56 3.36
N LEU A 48 7.09 1.58 4.09
CA LEU A 48 5.78 1.64 4.72
C LEU A 48 5.72 2.78 5.75
N ASP A 49 6.77 2.93 6.55
CA ASP A 49 6.88 4.01 7.51
C ASP A 49 6.84 5.38 6.83
N ALA A 50 7.65 5.54 5.79
CA ALA A 50 7.70 6.82 5.07
C ALA A 50 6.35 7.14 4.40
N THR A 51 5.73 6.15 3.79
CA THR A 51 4.43 6.33 3.15
C THR A 51 3.37 6.72 4.17
N SER A 52 3.33 6.03 5.29
CA SER A 52 2.38 6.33 6.36
C SER A 52 2.59 7.74 6.90
N ARG A 53 3.85 8.15 7.05
CA ARG A 53 4.18 9.47 7.55
C ARG A 53 3.74 10.57 6.58
N VAL A 54 4.02 10.39 5.30
CA VAL A 54 3.67 11.37 4.28
C VAL A 54 2.16 11.51 4.16
N LEU A 55 1.44 10.39 4.21
CA LEU A 55 0.00 10.39 4.09
C LEU A 55 -0.71 10.70 5.41
N GLY A 56 0.00 10.68 6.52
CA GLY A 56 -0.59 10.94 7.81
C GLY A 56 -1.57 9.86 8.23
N CYS A 57 -1.29 8.62 7.88
CA CYS A 57 -2.16 7.50 8.20
C CYS A 57 -1.36 6.37 8.81
N GLN A 58 -2.04 5.33 9.24
CA GLN A 58 -1.41 4.15 9.81
C GLN A 58 -1.17 3.11 8.72
N PRO A 59 -0.17 2.23 8.89
CA PRO A 59 0.00 1.12 7.94
C PRO A 59 -1.25 0.29 7.74
N GLY A 60 -2.07 0.14 8.77
CA GLY A 60 -3.33 -0.59 8.66
C GLY A 60 -4.37 0.08 7.78
N ASP A 61 -4.18 1.36 7.47
CA ASP A 61 -5.03 2.07 6.51
C ASP A 61 -4.60 1.78 5.07
N ILE A 62 -3.34 1.41 4.89
CA ILE A 62 -2.77 1.14 3.58
C ILE A 62 -2.90 -0.32 3.21
N LEU A 63 -2.71 -1.21 4.18
CA LEU A 63 -2.71 -2.65 3.97
C LEU A 63 -3.96 -3.26 4.58
N ALA A 64 -4.57 -4.18 3.86
CA ALA A 64 -5.73 -4.89 4.35
C ALA A 64 -5.66 -6.34 3.95
N HIS A 65 -6.23 -7.19 4.76
CA HIS A 65 -6.38 -8.61 4.43
C HIS A 65 -7.82 -8.84 4.01
N VAL A 66 -7.99 -9.45 2.86
CA VAL A 66 -9.30 -9.80 2.35
C VAL A 66 -9.41 -11.31 2.34
N SER A 67 -10.40 -11.83 3.05
CA SER A 67 -10.68 -13.26 3.04
C SER A 67 -11.50 -13.58 1.81
N ASP A 68 -10.94 -14.44 0.96
CA ASP A 68 -11.69 -15.04 -0.11
C ASP A 68 -12.49 -16.19 0.51
N SER A 69 -13.69 -16.43 0.03
CA SER A 69 -14.50 -17.53 0.53
C SER A 69 -13.79 -18.87 0.37
N SER A 70 -12.98 -19.01 -0.66
CA SER A 70 -12.19 -20.22 -0.85
C SER A 70 -11.04 -20.34 0.13
N ASP A 71 -10.64 -19.27 0.75
CA ASP A 71 -9.54 -19.22 1.71
C ASP A 71 -10.03 -19.29 3.15
N SER A 72 -11.31 -19.27 3.36
CA SER A 72 -11.88 -19.11 4.68
C SER A 72 -11.51 -20.25 5.62
N ILE A 73 -11.10 -21.35 5.08
CA ILE A 73 -10.77 -22.54 5.84
C ILE A 73 -9.30 -22.64 6.20
N ASP A 74 -8.52 -21.68 5.85
CA ASP A 74 -7.10 -21.73 6.13
C ASP A 74 -6.89 -21.79 7.64
N PRO A 75 -6.34 -22.85 8.14
CA PRO A 75 -6.21 -23.06 9.58
C PRO A 75 -5.04 -22.31 10.19
N ALA A 76 -4.18 -21.81 9.38
CA ALA A 76 -2.99 -21.11 9.89
C ALA A 76 -3.34 -19.77 10.49
#